data_435d2801592a9fad725d0d42e4466607
#
_entry.id   435d2801592a9fad725d0d42e4466607
#
_cell.length_a   1.000
_cell.length_b   1.000
_cell.length_c   1.000
_cell.angle_alpha   90.00
_cell.angle_beta   90.00
_cell.angle_gamma   90.00
#
_symmetry.space_group_name_H-M   'P 1'
#
loop_
_entity.id
_entity.type
_entity.pdbx_description
1 polymer ?
#
loop_
_entity_poly.entity_id
_entity_poly.type
_entity_poly.pdbx_seq_one_letter_code
_entity_poly.pdbx_strand_id
1 'polypeptide(L)'
;MKKLTAFALLAAAAAGASVTHVDASKGMVTWAKENAVSSNLSEAPIRWLVDDCQKFVEREIRRGSKYNGIIMDPPSYGRGPKGEIWKIEDSIFDLIKLCGNLLDDEAIFFLVNSYTTGLAPGVLSYMLSSVIVPRLGGTVQSREVGLPVSASGLILPCGAAGRWSVTA
;
A
#
# COMPACT_ATOMS: atom_id res chain seq x y z
N MET A 1 -4.61 -10.49 -8.22
CA MET A 1 -4.31 -9.06 -8.15
C MET A 1 -3.58 -8.61 -6.88
N LYS A 2 -3.59 -9.36 -5.77
CA LYS A 2 -2.80 -9.06 -4.55
C LYS A 2 -1.26 -9.20 -4.71
N LYS A 3 -0.77 -9.48 -5.91
CA LYS A 3 0.64 -9.79 -6.20
C LYS A 3 1.53 -8.55 -6.35
N LEU A 4 0.96 -7.38 -6.65
CA LEU A 4 1.74 -6.18 -6.96
C LEU A 4 2.41 -5.56 -5.72
N THR A 5 1.74 -5.60 -4.57
CA THR A 5 2.27 -5.06 -3.31
C THR A 5 3.52 -5.79 -2.86
N ALA A 6 3.55 -7.12 -3.01
CA ALA A 6 4.74 -7.91 -2.68
C ALA A 6 5.93 -7.50 -3.54
N PHE A 7 5.75 -7.28 -4.85
CA PHE A 7 6.82 -6.83 -5.74
C PHE A 7 7.33 -5.43 -5.40
N ALA A 8 6.44 -4.48 -5.09
CA ALA A 8 6.84 -3.13 -4.70
C ALA A 8 7.68 -3.14 -3.40
N LEU A 9 7.29 -3.97 -2.42
CA LEU A 9 8.05 -4.15 -1.18
C LEU A 9 9.40 -4.82 -1.42
N LEU A 10 9.48 -5.81 -2.32
CA LEU A 10 10.74 -6.44 -2.70
C LEU A 10 11.66 -5.47 -3.44
N ALA A 11 11.13 -4.58 -4.28
CA ALA A 11 11.91 -3.52 -4.91
C ALA A 11 12.51 -2.55 -3.88
N ALA A 12 11.75 -2.18 -2.84
CA ALA A 12 12.25 -1.37 -1.73
C ALA A 12 13.37 -2.10 -0.97
N ALA A 13 13.19 -3.39 -0.68
CA ALA A 13 14.22 -4.21 -0.02
C ALA A 13 15.49 -4.34 -0.88
N ALA A 14 15.35 -4.52 -2.20
CA ALA A 14 16.48 -4.54 -3.13
C ALA A 14 17.23 -3.21 -3.18
N ALA A 15 16.55 -2.10 -2.92
CA ALA A 15 17.15 -0.77 -2.78
C ALA A 15 17.75 -0.51 -1.38
N GLY A 16 17.80 -1.51 -0.50
CA GLY A 16 18.41 -1.42 0.83
C GLY A 16 17.47 -0.96 1.96
N ALA A 17 16.18 -0.83 1.71
CA ALA A 17 15.23 -0.47 2.76
C ALA A 17 14.95 -1.63 3.73
N SER A 18 14.78 -1.31 5.01
CA SER A 18 14.15 -2.23 5.97
C SER A 18 12.64 -2.26 5.74
N VAL A 19 12.08 -3.42 5.48
CA VAL A 19 10.68 -3.58 5.06
C VAL A 19 9.87 -4.33 6.11
N THR A 20 8.64 -3.89 6.36
CA THR A 20 7.65 -4.67 7.09
C THR A 20 6.51 -5.04 6.15
N HIS A 21 6.38 -6.32 5.85
CA HIS A 21 5.29 -6.86 5.03
C HIS A 21 4.19 -7.42 5.93
N VAL A 22 2.97 -6.91 5.77
CA VAL A 22 1.80 -7.32 6.55
C VAL A 22 0.67 -7.72 5.61
N ASP A 23 0.16 -8.91 5.76
CA ASP A 23 -1.05 -9.38 5.06
C ASP A 23 -1.81 -10.35 5.98
N ALA A 24 -3.13 -10.26 5.98
CA ALA A 24 -3.98 -11.17 6.77
C ALA A 24 -3.98 -12.61 6.22
N SER A 25 -3.58 -12.81 4.97
CA SER A 25 -3.51 -14.12 4.32
C SER A 25 -2.13 -14.76 4.52
N LYS A 26 -2.07 -15.85 5.27
CA LYS A 26 -0.86 -16.67 5.43
C LYS A 26 -0.28 -17.11 4.08
N GLY A 27 -1.15 -17.48 3.13
CA GLY A 27 -0.72 -17.89 1.79
C GLY A 27 -0.05 -16.76 1.02
N MET A 28 -0.52 -15.52 1.16
CA MET A 28 0.10 -14.35 0.51
C MET A 28 1.46 -14.03 1.11
N VAL A 29 1.60 -14.11 2.44
CA VAL A 29 2.90 -13.93 3.11
C VAL A 29 3.89 -15.03 2.70
N THR A 30 3.45 -16.29 2.63
CA THR A 30 4.30 -17.40 2.17
C THR A 30 4.77 -17.17 0.74
N TRP A 31 3.85 -16.84 -0.17
CA TRP A 31 4.18 -16.56 -1.57
C TRP A 31 5.13 -15.36 -1.72
N ALA A 32 4.95 -14.30 -0.91
CA ALA A 32 5.85 -13.14 -0.91
C ALA A 32 7.27 -13.52 -0.47
N LYS A 33 7.41 -14.41 0.53
CA LYS A 33 8.72 -14.97 0.94
C LYS A 33 9.38 -15.78 -0.16
N GLU A 34 8.63 -16.63 -0.87
CA GLU A 34 9.14 -17.41 -2.00
C GLU A 34 9.66 -16.49 -3.12
N ASN A 35 8.96 -15.39 -3.39
CA ASN A 35 9.42 -14.38 -4.35
C ASN A 35 10.69 -13.65 -3.86
N ALA A 36 10.82 -13.38 -2.56
CA ALA A 36 12.05 -12.81 -2.01
C ALA A 36 13.25 -13.76 -2.24
N VAL A 37 13.08 -15.05 -1.96
CA VAL A 37 14.09 -16.06 -2.24
C VAL A 37 14.46 -16.09 -3.72
N SER A 38 13.46 -16.14 -4.61
CA SER A 38 13.67 -16.15 -6.08
C SER A 38 14.32 -14.87 -6.61
N SER A 39 14.25 -13.78 -5.84
CA SER A 39 14.86 -12.49 -6.16
C SER A 39 16.22 -12.26 -5.48
N ASN A 40 16.80 -13.28 -4.86
CA ASN A 40 18.04 -13.21 -4.07
C ASN A 40 17.96 -12.21 -2.88
N LEU A 41 16.78 -12.08 -2.27
CA LEU A 41 16.50 -11.20 -1.14
C LEU A 41 16.24 -11.97 0.16
N SER A 42 16.72 -13.22 0.28
CA SER A 42 16.52 -14.05 1.46
C SER A 42 17.06 -13.40 2.73
N GLU A 43 18.21 -12.72 2.61
CA GLU A 43 18.91 -12.07 3.73
C GLU A 43 18.56 -10.57 3.86
N ALA A 44 17.64 -10.06 3.04
CA ALA A 44 17.20 -8.68 3.14
C ALA A 44 16.42 -8.46 4.46
N PRO A 45 16.50 -7.28 5.08
CA PRO A 45 15.85 -6.98 6.34
C PRO A 45 14.33 -6.82 6.16
N ILE A 46 13.63 -7.92 5.90
CA ILE A 46 12.19 -7.97 5.71
C ILE A 46 11.51 -8.66 6.90
N ARG A 47 10.69 -7.93 7.63
CA ARG A 47 9.82 -8.44 8.67
C ARG A 47 8.52 -8.93 8.06
N TRP A 48 8.23 -10.22 8.18
CA TRP A 48 7.05 -10.87 7.61
C TRP A 48 5.98 -11.10 8.68
N LEU A 49 4.77 -10.58 8.47
CA LEU A 49 3.67 -10.70 9.43
C LEU A 49 2.39 -11.20 8.74
N VAL A 50 1.80 -12.23 9.34
CA VAL A 50 0.42 -12.65 9.04
C VAL A 50 -0.47 -12.00 10.08
N ASP A 51 -1.14 -10.90 9.73
CA ASP A 51 -1.89 -10.08 10.66
C ASP A 51 -2.94 -9.22 9.95
N ASP A 52 -3.92 -8.77 10.71
CA ASP A 52 -4.87 -7.75 10.29
C ASP A 52 -4.14 -6.40 10.17
N CYS A 53 -4.17 -5.81 8.97
CA CYS A 53 -3.40 -4.60 8.67
C CYS A 53 -3.82 -3.41 9.56
N GLN A 54 -5.11 -3.21 9.79
CA GLN A 54 -5.59 -2.11 10.64
C GLN A 54 -5.12 -2.29 12.08
N LYS A 55 -5.27 -3.48 12.65
CA LYS A 55 -4.82 -3.79 14.01
C LYS A 55 -3.30 -3.68 14.15
N PHE A 56 -2.57 -4.08 13.11
CA PHE A 56 -1.11 -3.87 13.06
C PHE A 56 -0.77 -2.39 13.16
N VAL A 57 -1.36 -1.55 12.31
CA VAL A 57 -1.13 -0.10 12.29
C VAL A 57 -1.46 0.53 13.65
N GLU A 58 -2.60 0.20 14.25
CA GLU A 58 -2.99 0.66 15.58
C GLU A 58 -1.97 0.27 16.66
N ARG A 59 -1.39 -0.93 16.58
CA ARG A 59 -0.34 -1.35 17.53
C ARG A 59 0.97 -0.60 17.31
N GLU A 60 1.36 -0.39 16.07
CA GLU A 60 2.58 0.37 15.76
C GLU A 60 2.45 1.84 16.20
N ILE A 61 1.27 2.46 16.04
CA ILE A 61 0.99 3.80 16.58
C ILE A 61 1.17 3.83 18.12
N ARG A 62 0.60 2.86 18.84
CA ARG A 62 0.74 2.78 20.31
C ARG A 62 2.18 2.55 20.75
N ARG A 63 3.03 1.94 19.90
CA ARG A 63 4.46 1.74 20.17
C ARG A 63 5.31 2.94 19.82
N GLY A 64 4.74 3.96 19.17
CA GLY A 64 5.48 5.11 18.67
C GLY A 64 6.35 4.78 17.46
N SER A 65 6.09 3.64 16.77
CA SER A 65 6.83 3.27 15.56
C SER A 65 6.56 4.26 14.43
N LYS A 66 7.59 4.54 13.62
CA LYS A 66 7.52 5.45 12.48
C LYS A 66 8.10 4.79 11.23
N TYR A 67 7.61 5.21 10.07
CA TYR A 67 7.98 4.68 8.77
C TYR A 67 8.24 5.81 7.78
N ASN A 68 9.31 5.67 6.99
CA ASN A 68 9.65 6.65 5.95
C ASN A 68 8.83 6.47 4.67
N GLY A 69 8.23 5.32 4.47
CA GLY A 69 7.36 5.06 3.32
C GLY A 69 6.29 4.03 3.61
N ILE A 70 5.13 4.20 3.01
CA ILE A 70 4.00 3.28 3.12
C ILE A 70 3.50 2.90 1.73
N ILE A 71 3.24 1.62 1.53
CA ILE A 71 2.59 1.07 0.33
C ILE A 71 1.32 0.33 0.77
N MET A 72 0.19 0.71 0.20
CA MET A 72 -1.11 0.09 0.47
C MET A 72 -1.73 -0.46 -0.81
N ASP A 73 -2.31 -1.64 -0.69
CA ASP A 73 -3.11 -2.28 -1.75
C ASP A 73 -4.34 -2.96 -1.12
N PRO A 74 -5.26 -2.17 -0.54
CA PRO A 74 -6.42 -2.71 0.15
C PRO A 74 -7.36 -3.43 -0.83
N PRO A 75 -8.01 -4.53 -0.39
CA PRO A 75 -8.97 -5.23 -1.24
C PRO A 75 -10.23 -4.37 -1.45
N SER A 76 -10.92 -4.54 -2.59
CA SER A 76 -12.22 -3.90 -2.84
C SER A 76 -13.27 -4.33 -1.82
N TYR A 77 -13.24 -5.63 -1.43
CA TYR A 77 -14.13 -6.23 -0.47
C TYR A 77 -13.39 -7.29 0.36
N GLY A 78 -13.75 -7.41 1.63
CA GLY A 78 -13.22 -8.44 2.51
C GLY A 78 -14.18 -8.80 3.63
N ARG A 79 -13.99 -9.98 4.22
CA ARG A 79 -14.67 -10.40 5.46
C ARG A 79 -13.62 -10.77 6.49
N GLY A 80 -13.77 -10.21 7.67
CA GLY A 80 -12.99 -10.59 8.84
C GLY A 80 -13.48 -11.90 9.47
N PRO A 81 -12.69 -12.50 10.35
CA PRO A 81 -12.99 -13.80 10.97
C PRO A 81 -14.22 -13.78 11.87
N LYS A 82 -14.67 -12.61 12.30
CA LYS A 82 -15.88 -12.43 13.13
C LYS A 82 -17.09 -11.92 12.32
N GLY A 83 -16.98 -11.94 10.97
CA GLY A 83 -18.04 -11.48 10.07
C GLY A 83 -17.99 -9.99 9.77
N GLU A 84 -16.96 -9.26 10.22
CA GLU A 84 -16.77 -7.85 9.86
C GLU A 84 -16.69 -7.71 8.34
N ILE A 85 -17.34 -6.69 7.82
CA ILE A 85 -17.34 -6.40 6.38
C ILE A 85 -16.43 -5.21 6.12
N TRP A 86 -15.44 -5.42 5.27
CA TRP A 86 -14.65 -4.37 4.66
C TRP A 86 -15.19 -4.05 3.27
N LYS A 87 -15.49 -2.79 3.02
CA LYS A 87 -15.72 -2.23 1.69
C LYS A 87 -14.79 -1.04 1.52
N ILE A 88 -14.09 -0.98 0.40
CA ILE A 88 -13.08 0.06 0.19
C ILE A 88 -13.70 1.45 0.18
N GLU A 89 -14.85 1.61 -0.46
CA GLU A 89 -15.59 2.88 -0.56
C GLU A 89 -15.98 3.46 0.79
N ASP A 90 -16.23 2.60 1.77
CA ASP A 90 -16.64 3.00 3.12
C ASP A 90 -15.45 3.24 4.06
N SER A 91 -14.29 2.61 3.78
CA SER A 91 -13.24 2.45 4.80
C SER A 91 -11.87 2.99 4.38
N ILE A 92 -11.63 3.25 3.08
CA ILE A 92 -10.30 3.61 2.58
C ILE A 92 -9.76 4.91 3.17
N PHE A 93 -10.64 5.91 3.35
CA PHE A 93 -10.22 7.22 3.85
C PHE A 93 -9.75 7.13 5.31
N ASP A 94 -10.47 6.40 6.15
CA ASP A 94 -10.07 6.22 7.54
C ASP A 94 -8.81 5.35 7.67
N LEU A 95 -8.62 4.37 6.79
CA LEU A 95 -7.38 3.61 6.75
C LEU A 95 -6.19 4.49 6.31
N ILE A 96 -6.35 5.37 5.32
CA ILE A 96 -5.31 6.34 4.93
C ILE A 96 -4.96 7.27 6.09
N LYS A 97 -5.96 7.80 6.81
CA LYS A 97 -5.74 8.63 8.02
C LYS A 97 -4.95 7.87 9.08
N LEU A 98 -5.37 6.62 9.36
CA LEU A 98 -4.72 5.79 10.36
C LEU A 98 -3.25 5.52 9.98
N CYS A 99 -2.99 5.11 8.75
CA CYS A 99 -1.65 4.87 8.23
C CYS A 99 -0.81 6.16 8.18
N GLY A 100 -1.41 7.30 7.87
CA GLY A 100 -0.75 8.60 7.86
C GLY A 100 -0.10 8.96 9.20
N ASN A 101 -0.66 8.48 10.32
CA ASN A 101 -0.06 8.68 11.65
C ASN A 101 1.24 7.90 11.87
N LEU A 102 1.51 6.88 11.04
CA LEU A 102 2.78 6.14 11.08
C LEU A 102 3.89 6.80 10.28
N LEU A 103 3.58 7.76 9.40
CA LEU A 103 4.63 8.45 8.67
C LEU A 103 5.54 9.23 9.64
N ASP A 104 6.84 9.07 9.43
CA ASP A 104 7.87 9.87 10.06
C ASP A 104 7.81 11.32 9.54
N ASP A 105 8.44 12.26 10.24
CA ASP A 105 8.57 13.63 9.76
C ASP A 105 9.54 13.74 8.58
N GLU A 106 10.43 12.76 8.43
CA GLU A 106 11.32 12.56 7.28
C GLU A 106 10.76 11.52 6.27
N ALA A 107 9.45 11.29 6.27
CA ALA A 107 8.83 10.37 5.33
C ALA A 107 9.01 10.84 3.88
N ILE A 108 9.22 9.89 2.97
CA ILE A 108 9.57 10.17 1.58
C ILE A 108 8.43 9.88 0.61
N PHE A 109 7.56 8.92 0.91
CA PHE A 109 6.40 8.62 0.05
C PHE A 109 5.27 7.90 0.79
N PHE A 110 4.07 7.99 0.21
CA PHE A 110 2.90 7.16 0.51
C PHE A 110 2.23 6.76 -0.81
N LEU A 111 2.18 5.47 -1.09
CA LEU A 111 1.57 4.91 -2.29
C LEU A 111 0.32 4.12 -1.91
N VAL A 112 -0.78 4.40 -2.58
CA VAL A 112 -2.01 3.60 -2.48
C VAL A 112 -2.47 3.19 -3.86
N ASN A 113 -2.76 1.90 -4.03
CA ASN A 113 -3.38 1.34 -5.22
C ASN A 113 -4.81 0.91 -4.92
N SER A 114 -5.67 0.99 -5.92
CA SER A 114 -7.02 0.45 -5.87
C SER A 114 -7.36 -0.19 -7.22
N TYR A 115 -7.91 -1.36 -7.15
CA TYR A 115 -8.44 -2.08 -8.33
C TYR A 115 -9.97 -2.13 -8.30
N THR A 116 -10.58 -1.18 -7.58
CA THR A 116 -12.03 -1.07 -7.46
C THR A 116 -12.58 -0.19 -8.56
N THR A 117 -13.55 -0.71 -9.31
CA THR A 117 -14.30 0.07 -10.29
C THR A 117 -15.02 1.22 -9.60
N GLY A 118 -14.86 2.44 -10.13
CA GLY A 118 -15.52 3.64 -9.61
C GLY A 118 -14.70 4.45 -8.60
N LEU A 119 -13.57 3.95 -8.09
CA LEU A 119 -12.64 4.77 -7.30
C LEU A 119 -11.69 5.51 -8.23
N ALA A 120 -12.08 6.72 -8.64
CA ALA A 120 -11.31 7.53 -9.57
C ALA A 120 -9.96 7.99 -8.98
N PRO A 121 -8.90 8.18 -9.81
CA PRO A 121 -7.61 8.69 -9.36
C PRO A 121 -7.71 9.99 -8.56
N GLY A 122 -8.57 10.92 -8.98
CA GLY A 122 -8.80 12.20 -8.29
C GLY A 122 -9.28 12.04 -6.85
N VAL A 123 -10.01 10.97 -6.53
CA VAL A 123 -10.44 10.66 -5.16
C VAL A 123 -9.24 10.29 -4.29
N LEU A 124 -8.33 9.47 -4.81
CA LEU A 124 -7.08 9.13 -4.11
C LEU A 124 -6.21 10.37 -3.90
N SER A 125 -6.10 11.25 -4.91
CA SER A 125 -5.40 12.54 -4.77
C SER A 125 -5.99 13.38 -3.65
N TYR A 126 -7.31 13.53 -3.62
CA TYR A 126 -7.98 14.31 -2.59
C TYR A 126 -7.71 13.76 -1.18
N MET A 127 -7.84 12.44 -1.00
CA MET A 127 -7.61 11.77 0.28
C MET A 127 -6.17 11.97 0.78
N LEU A 128 -5.17 11.69 -0.07
CA LEU A 128 -3.77 11.84 0.29
C LEU A 128 -3.41 13.31 0.56
N SER A 129 -3.90 14.24 -0.26
CA SER A 129 -3.66 15.67 -0.07
C SER A 129 -4.25 16.16 1.25
N SER A 130 -5.48 15.75 1.59
CA SER A 130 -6.13 16.19 2.81
C SER A 130 -5.52 15.62 4.09
N VAL A 131 -4.91 14.43 4.01
CA VAL A 131 -4.35 13.72 5.19
C VAL A 131 -2.88 14.05 5.41
N ILE A 132 -2.07 14.09 4.34
CA ILE A 132 -0.60 14.08 4.47
C ILE A 132 -0.01 15.48 4.26
N VAL A 133 -0.44 16.18 3.22
CA VAL A 133 0.14 17.48 2.85
C VAL A 133 0.09 18.53 3.96
N PRO A 134 -0.99 18.65 4.78
CA PRO A 134 -1.04 19.67 5.85
C PRO A 134 0.06 19.50 6.91
N ARG A 135 0.57 18.28 7.11
CA ARG A 135 1.62 17.98 8.09
C ARG A 135 3.02 17.94 7.48
N LEU A 136 3.16 17.30 6.32
CA LEU A 136 4.47 16.97 5.75
C LEU A 136 4.80 17.78 4.49
N GLY A 137 3.87 18.62 4.01
CA GLY A 137 4.07 19.29 2.70
C GLY A 137 4.10 18.27 1.56
N GLY A 138 4.92 18.53 0.54
CA GLY A 138 5.09 17.64 -0.61
C GLY A 138 3.98 17.74 -1.64
N THR A 139 3.95 16.79 -2.57
CA THR A 139 3.01 16.77 -3.70
C THR A 139 2.30 15.43 -3.81
N VAL A 140 1.09 15.46 -4.36
CA VAL A 140 0.30 14.28 -4.65
C VAL A 140 0.07 14.17 -6.14
N GLN A 141 0.33 12.98 -6.68
CA GLN A 141 0.03 12.60 -8.05
C GLN A 141 -0.88 11.37 -8.05
N SER A 142 -1.82 11.33 -8.96
CA SER A 142 -2.65 10.15 -9.18
C SER A 142 -2.85 9.87 -10.65
N ARG A 143 -3.06 8.59 -10.97
CA ARG A 143 -3.26 8.15 -12.36
C ARG A 143 -4.06 6.86 -12.41
N GLU A 144 -4.64 6.60 -13.57
CA GLU A 144 -5.14 5.27 -13.87
C GLU A 144 -4.00 4.26 -13.99
N VAL A 145 -4.26 3.05 -13.54
CA VAL A 145 -3.38 1.89 -13.73
C VAL A 145 -4.02 0.98 -14.76
N GLY A 146 -3.23 0.58 -15.74
CA GLY A 146 -3.73 -0.29 -16.80
C GLY A 146 -2.66 -1.26 -17.32
N LEU A 147 -3.13 -2.29 -17.98
CA LEU A 147 -2.30 -3.32 -18.62
C LEU A 147 -2.24 -3.06 -20.13
N PRO A 148 -1.05 -3.03 -20.74
CA PRO A 148 -0.92 -2.92 -22.18
C PRO A 148 -1.44 -4.21 -22.85
N VAL A 149 -2.29 -4.06 -23.85
CA VAL A 149 -2.84 -5.15 -24.66
C VAL A 149 -2.01 -5.28 -25.93
N SER A 150 -1.17 -6.28 -26.00
CA SER A 150 -0.21 -6.48 -27.10
C SER A 150 -0.87 -6.55 -28.49
N ALA A 151 -2.07 -7.14 -28.57
CA ALA A 151 -2.77 -7.33 -29.84
C ALA A 151 -3.39 -6.04 -30.41
N SER A 152 -3.72 -5.05 -29.57
CA SER A 152 -4.44 -3.84 -30.01
C SER A 152 -3.63 -2.55 -29.81
N GLY A 153 -2.55 -2.59 -29.02
CA GLY A 153 -1.84 -1.40 -28.56
C GLY A 153 -2.61 -0.53 -27.56
N LEU A 154 -3.81 -0.95 -27.16
CA LEU A 154 -4.63 -0.25 -26.18
C LEU A 154 -4.20 -0.58 -24.76
N ILE A 155 -4.62 0.24 -23.80
CA ILE A 155 -4.44 -0.02 -22.38
C ILE A 155 -5.78 -0.48 -21.80
N LEU A 156 -5.80 -1.67 -21.18
CA LEU A 156 -6.94 -2.15 -20.40
C LEU A 156 -6.90 -1.49 -19.02
N PRO A 157 -7.83 -0.58 -18.70
CA PRO A 157 -7.89 0.03 -17.36
C PRO A 157 -8.16 -1.05 -16.31
N CYS A 158 -7.39 -1.04 -15.23
CA CYS A 158 -7.55 -2.03 -14.17
C CYS A 158 -7.58 -1.43 -12.75
N GLY A 159 -7.46 -0.11 -12.63
CA GLY A 159 -7.51 0.55 -11.32
C GLY A 159 -6.93 1.95 -11.32
N ALA A 160 -6.66 2.44 -10.14
CA ALA A 160 -6.07 3.75 -9.88
C ALA A 160 -4.92 3.65 -8.88
N ALA A 161 -3.95 4.54 -9.00
CA ALA A 161 -2.88 4.73 -8.02
C ALA A 161 -2.80 6.20 -7.61
N GLY A 162 -2.59 6.43 -6.31
CA GLY A 162 -2.26 7.73 -5.75
C GLY A 162 -0.92 7.66 -5.02
N ARG A 163 -0.05 8.65 -5.25
CA ARG A 163 1.25 8.75 -4.59
C ARG A 163 1.44 10.16 -4.04
N TRP A 164 1.69 10.23 -2.75
CA TRP A 164 2.31 11.40 -2.13
C TRP A 164 3.81 11.21 -2.09
N SER A 165 4.58 12.30 -2.27
CA SER A 165 6.03 12.32 -2.08
C SER A 165 6.50 13.72 -1.67
N VAL A 166 7.63 13.79 -0.93
CA VAL A 166 8.24 15.07 -0.49
C VAL A 166 8.76 15.91 -1.65
N THR A 167 9.16 15.25 -2.74
CA THR A 167 9.61 15.90 -3.99
C THR A 167 8.72 15.50 -5.14
N ALA A 168 8.56 16.40 -6.11
CA ALA A 168 7.81 16.17 -7.35
C ALA A 168 8.54 15.17 -8.26
#